data_5df1c6e733cacfcc9fd4e320184e6332
#
_entry.id   5df1c6e733cacfcc9fd4e320184e6332
#
_cell.length_a   1.000
_cell.length_b   1.000
_cell.length_c   1.000
_cell.angle_alpha   90.00
_cell.angle_beta   90.00
_cell.angle_gamma   90.00
#
_symmetry.space_group_name_H-M   'P 1'
#
loop_
_entity.id
_entity.type
_entity.pdbx_description
1 polymer ?
#
loop_
_entity_poly.entity_id
_entity_poly.type
_entity_poly.pdbx_seq_one_letter_code
_entity_poly.pdbx_strand_id
1 'polypeptide(L)'
;QISEIKKKNIIIICIGTPIDEYMNPVHSVIKECIDQILPYLEKDQLIILRSSVSPKTTEWVSKYINNKKKGIDVVYCPERVVQGETIKEIREIPQIIGAFNQKAFTKALKIFSKISKKVVKATPLEAELSKLFCNAYRYIEFSISNQFYLISEAAGIDFKEIYKIMKKDYSRASNIPSAGFSAGPCLFKDTMQLASFFKNEFSLGQQAMLVNEGLVLSLSEKIAENFDISKLNIGLLGMAFKADSDDIRDSLSYKLKKKLEIDAKKVLTTDPYVKIDENLMPLNEVINKSNLLILCAPHKSYKKINLKGKPVIDVWGFLSNKKNNCKFF
;
A
#
# COMPACT_ATOMS: atom_id res chain seq x y z
N GLN A 1 5.75 -17.33 24.74
CA GLN A 1 5.59 -18.73 24.26
C GLN A 1 4.15 -18.97 23.83
N ILE A 2 3.92 -19.75 22.77
CA ILE A 2 2.56 -20.06 22.27
C ILE A 2 1.71 -20.75 23.35
N SER A 3 2.31 -21.53 24.23
CA SER A 3 1.64 -22.20 25.36
C SER A 3 0.93 -21.24 26.33
N GLU A 4 1.35 -19.98 26.42
CA GLU A 4 0.70 -18.97 27.26
C GLU A 4 -0.72 -18.59 26.80
N ILE A 5 -1.10 -18.97 25.58
CA ILE A 5 -2.45 -18.77 25.03
C ILE A 5 -3.52 -19.40 25.94
N LYS A 6 -3.24 -20.55 26.58
CA LYS A 6 -4.17 -21.19 27.53
C LYS A 6 -4.64 -20.27 28.65
N LYS A 7 -3.81 -19.33 29.07
CA LYS A 7 -4.10 -18.39 30.17
C LYS A 7 -4.74 -17.09 29.72
N LYS A 8 -5.00 -16.91 28.42
CA LYS A 8 -5.51 -15.66 27.87
C LYS A 8 -6.97 -15.78 27.46
N ASN A 9 -7.77 -14.81 27.80
CA ASN A 9 -9.18 -14.77 27.39
C ASN A 9 -9.34 -14.29 25.92
N ILE A 10 -8.35 -13.57 25.40
CA ILE A 10 -8.40 -12.91 24.09
C ILE A 10 -7.09 -13.13 23.36
N ILE A 11 -7.20 -13.56 22.12
CA ILE A 11 -6.08 -13.78 21.19
C ILE A 11 -6.29 -12.86 19.98
N ILE A 12 -5.32 -12.01 19.69
CA ILE A 12 -5.36 -11.11 18.51
C ILE A 12 -4.34 -11.62 17.51
N ILE A 13 -4.81 -11.91 16.28
CA ILE A 13 -3.98 -12.39 15.17
C ILE A 13 -3.71 -11.24 14.22
N CYS A 14 -2.42 -10.85 14.16
CA CYS A 14 -1.89 -9.75 13.33
C CYS A 14 -0.72 -10.26 12.49
N ILE A 15 -0.98 -11.19 11.57
CA ILE A 15 0.05 -11.78 10.71
C ILE A 15 0.01 -11.21 9.29
N GLY A 16 1.11 -11.31 8.56
CA GLY A 16 1.13 -11.00 7.13
C GLY A 16 0.24 -11.97 6.35
N THR A 17 -0.50 -11.46 5.38
CA THR A 17 -1.40 -12.25 4.52
C THR A 17 -1.05 -11.95 3.06
N PRO A 18 0.04 -12.56 2.53
CA PRO A 18 0.51 -12.27 1.19
C PRO A 18 -0.42 -12.84 0.12
N ILE A 19 -0.20 -12.41 -1.11
CA ILE A 19 -0.64 -13.09 -2.33
C ILE A 19 0.54 -13.87 -2.93
N ASP A 20 0.24 -14.90 -3.70
CA ASP A 20 1.23 -15.69 -4.43
C ASP A 20 1.61 -15.02 -5.77
N GLU A 21 2.49 -15.68 -6.54
CA GLU A 21 2.92 -15.24 -7.86
C GLU A 21 1.79 -15.16 -8.90
N TYR A 22 0.67 -15.82 -8.65
CA TYR A 22 -0.56 -15.77 -9.46
C TYR A 22 -1.57 -14.75 -8.94
N MET A 23 -1.18 -13.91 -7.96
CA MET A 23 -2.03 -12.90 -7.33
C MET A 23 -3.20 -13.46 -6.52
N ASN A 24 -3.13 -14.72 -6.09
CA ASN A 24 -4.14 -15.34 -5.23
C ASN A 24 -3.75 -15.25 -3.75
N PRO A 25 -4.74 -15.20 -2.83
CA PRO A 25 -4.45 -15.21 -1.39
C PRO A 25 -3.77 -16.50 -0.95
N VAL A 26 -2.68 -16.39 -0.18
CA VAL A 26 -1.99 -17.54 0.42
C VAL A 26 -2.71 -17.97 1.71
N HIS A 27 -3.74 -18.81 1.58
CA HIS A 27 -4.58 -19.26 2.70
C HIS A 27 -3.83 -20.14 3.72
N SER A 28 -2.74 -20.82 3.30
CA SER A 28 -1.93 -21.68 4.18
C SER A 28 -1.38 -20.92 5.38
N VAL A 29 -1.01 -19.65 5.22
CA VAL A 29 -0.46 -18.80 6.29
C VAL A 29 -1.43 -18.67 7.48
N ILE A 30 -2.71 -18.43 7.20
CA ILE A 30 -3.75 -18.36 8.24
C ILE A 30 -3.95 -19.73 8.86
N LYS A 31 -4.03 -20.79 8.05
CA LYS A 31 -4.23 -22.15 8.51
C LYS A 31 -3.11 -22.59 9.45
N GLU A 32 -1.86 -22.38 9.06
CA GLU A 32 -0.68 -22.71 9.87
C GLU A 32 -0.67 -21.97 11.21
N CYS A 33 -1.01 -20.69 11.20
CA CYS A 33 -1.14 -19.90 12.43
C CYS A 33 -2.22 -20.49 13.35
N ILE A 34 -3.39 -20.87 12.80
CA ILE A 34 -4.46 -21.49 13.59
C ILE A 34 -4.04 -22.87 14.09
N ASP A 35 -3.39 -23.70 13.28
CA ASP A 35 -2.92 -25.02 13.68
C ASP A 35 -1.90 -24.95 14.84
N GLN A 36 -1.02 -23.96 14.85
CA GLN A 36 -0.05 -23.73 15.92
C GLN A 36 -0.72 -23.37 17.25
N ILE A 37 -1.77 -22.57 17.24
CA ILE A 37 -2.44 -22.13 18.47
C ILE A 37 -3.51 -23.11 18.96
N LEU A 38 -4.09 -23.90 18.07
CA LEU A 38 -5.24 -24.78 18.32
C LEU A 38 -5.07 -25.71 19.52
N PRO A 39 -3.89 -26.38 19.75
CA PRO A 39 -3.67 -27.22 20.93
C PRO A 39 -3.85 -26.50 22.26
N TYR A 40 -3.62 -25.17 22.25
CA TYR A 40 -3.58 -24.32 23.45
C TYR A 40 -4.86 -23.50 23.65
N LEU A 41 -5.82 -23.58 22.72
CA LEU A 41 -7.08 -22.86 22.86
C LEU A 41 -7.96 -23.49 23.93
N GLU A 42 -8.68 -22.66 24.69
CA GLU A 42 -9.62 -23.08 25.72
C GLU A 42 -11.02 -22.52 25.45
N LYS A 43 -12.04 -23.18 25.99
CA LYS A 43 -13.44 -22.76 25.86
C LYS A 43 -13.63 -21.33 26.34
N ASP A 44 -14.58 -20.61 25.72
CA ASP A 44 -14.93 -19.22 26.00
C ASP A 44 -13.89 -18.15 25.63
N GLN A 45 -12.75 -18.53 25.05
CA GLN A 45 -11.80 -17.58 24.47
C GLN A 45 -12.41 -16.84 23.28
N LEU A 46 -11.88 -15.63 23.02
CA LEU A 46 -12.16 -14.83 21.84
C LEU A 46 -10.92 -14.72 20.96
N ILE A 47 -11.04 -15.11 19.70
CA ILE A 47 -10.04 -14.86 18.67
C ILE A 47 -10.49 -13.65 17.86
N ILE A 48 -9.58 -12.69 17.71
CA ILE A 48 -9.77 -11.49 16.89
C ILE A 48 -8.82 -11.56 15.72
N LEU A 49 -9.35 -11.72 14.51
CA LEU A 49 -8.59 -11.58 13.28
C LEU A 49 -8.48 -10.10 12.95
N ARG A 50 -7.25 -9.58 12.85
CA ARG A 50 -6.99 -8.16 12.56
C ARG A 50 -6.26 -7.93 11.24
N SER A 51 -5.59 -8.94 10.72
CA SER A 51 -4.96 -8.93 9.39
C SER A 51 -6.01 -8.75 8.29
N SER A 52 -5.64 -8.11 7.17
CA SER A 52 -6.50 -8.14 5.97
C SER A 52 -6.57 -9.56 5.43
N VAL A 53 -7.76 -10.09 5.30
CA VAL A 53 -8.00 -11.45 4.82
C VAL A 53 -8.94 -11.46 3.63
N SER A 54 -8.88 -12.51 2.82
CA SER A 54 -9.85 -12.71 1.75
C SER A 54 -11.25 -12.98 2.31
N PRO A 55 -12.33 -12.62 1.57
CA PRO A 55 -13.69 -12.81 2.05
C PRO A 55 -13.99 -14.26 2.43
N LYS A 56 -14.79 -14.44 3.48
CA LYS A 56 -15.17 -15.71 4.13
C LYS A 56 -14.06 -16.39 4.95
N THR A 57 -12.88 -15.81 5.08
CA THR A 57 -11.80 -16.37 5.91
C THR A 57 -12.23 -16.49 7.38
N THR A 58 -12.92 -15.50 7.94
CA THR A 58 -13.37 -15.53 9.34
C THR A 58 -14.37 -16.65 9.57
N GLU A 59 -15.27 -16.89 8.63
CA GLU A 59 -16.22 -18.01 8.68
C GLU A 59 -15.51 -19.35 8.66
N TRP A 60 -14.55 -19.49 7.74
CA TRP A 60 -13.73 -20.70 7.63
C TRP A 60 -12.94 -20.95 8.93
N VAL A 61 -12.27 -19.95 9.49
CA VAL A 61 -11.52 -20.06 10.76
C VAL A 61 -12.45 -20.47 11.90
N SER A 62 -13.62 -19.85 12.00
CA SER A 62 -14.61 -20.18 13.03
C SER A 62 -15.06 -21.63 12.92
N LYS A 63 -15.42 -22.11 11.74
CA LYS A 63 -15.81 -23.51 11.49
C LYS A 63 -14.65 -24.46 11.77
N TYR A 64 -13.46 -24.16 11.27
CA TYR A 64 -12.28 -25.00 11.44
C TYR A 64 -11.91 -25.23 12.91
N ILE A 65 -11.92 -24.17 13.71
CA ILE A 65 -11.63 -24.25 15.14
C ILE A 65 -12.75 -25.01 15.88
N ASN A 66 -14.01 -24.64 15.66
CA ASN A 66 -15.13 -25.22 16.43
C ASN A 66 -15.44 -26.66 16.05
N ASN A 67 -15.01 -27.15 14.89
CA ASN A 67 -15.05 -28.58 14.56
C ASN A 67 -14.07 -29.42 15.41
N LYS A 68 -12.97 -28.82 15.89
CA LYS A 68 -11.93 -29.47 16.70
C LYS A 68 -12.05 -29.16 18.19
N LYS A 69 -12.40 -27.88 18.51
CA LYS A 69 -12.60 -27.39 19.88
C LYS A 69 -13.81 -26.45 19.93
N LYS A 70 -14.89 -26.89 20.60
CA LYS A 70 -16.14 -26.11 20.68
C LYS A 70 -16.08 -24.96 21.67
N GLY A 71 -16.84 -23.93 21.41
CA GLY A 71 -17.08 -22.82 22.33
C GLY A 71 -16.07 -21.69 22.27
N ILE A 72 -15.34 -21.57 21.14
CA ILE A 72 -14.42 -20.48 20.89
C ILE A 72 -15.09 -19.48 19.95
N ASP A 73 -15.16 -18.21 20.36
CA ASP A 73 -15.69 -17.15 19.54
C ASP A 73 -14.62 -16.58 18.60
N VAL A 74 -14.97 -16.33 17.34
CA VAL A 74 -14.09 -15.69 16.35
C VAL A 74 -14.77 -14.43 15.83
N VAL A 75 -14.03 -13.32 15.79
CA VAL A 75 -14.49 -12.05 15.24
C VAL A 75 -13.45 -11.48 14.26
N TYR A 76 -13.90 -10.68 13.33
CA TYR A 76 -13.04 -9.91 12.44
C TYR A 76 -13.06 -8.44 12.79
N CYS A 77 -11.91 -7.88 13.10
CA CYS A 77 -11.77 -6.46 13.41
C CYS A 77 -10.61 -5.87 12.62
N PRO A 78 -10.84 -5.45 11.36
CA PRO A 78 -9.75 -5.03 10.45
C PRO A 78 -9.03 -3.78 10.96
N GLU A 79 -7.69 -3.74 10.73
CA GLU A 79 -6.94 -2.52 10.88
C GLU A 79 -7.08 -1.65 9.63
N ARG A 80 -7.37 -0.34 9.83
CA ARG A 80 -7.58 0.62 8.73
C ARG A 80 -6.69 1.85 8.81
N VAL A 81 -5.79 1.91 9.79
CA VAL A 81 -4.87 3.06 9.95
C VAL A 81 -3.85 3.12 8.83
N VAL A 82 -3.37 4.32 8.55
CA VAL A 82 -2.26 4.56 7.63
C VAL A 82 -0.94 4.50 8.40
N GLN A 83 0.05 3.83 7.82
CA GLN A 83 1.39 3.77 8.37
C GLN A 83 1.96 5.19 8.54
N GLY A 84 2.53 5.48 9.73
CA GLY A 84 3.02 6.80 10.13
C GLY A 84 2.03 7.60 10.97
N GLU A 85 0.70 7.40 10.82
CA GLU A 85 -0.35 8.08 11.59
C GLU A 85 -1.08 7.14 12.58
N THR A 86 -0.56 5.93 12.80
CA THR A 86 -1.23 4.83 13.50
C THR A 86 -1.79 5.22 14.87
N ILE A 87 -0.99 5.90 15.71
CA ILE A 87 -1.39 6.24 17.09
C ILE A 87 -2.56 7.23 17.13
N LYS A 88 -2.61 8.15 16.17
CA LYS A 88 -3.68 9.11 16.02
C LYS A 88 -4.93 8.44 15.45
N GLU A 89 -4.78 7.80 14.29
CA GLU A 89 -5.90 7.25 13.54
C GLU A 89 -6.59 6.08 14.24
N ILE A 90 -5.88 5.26 15.02
CA ILE A 90 -6.49 4.14 15.76
C ILE A 90 -7.56 4.62 16.76
N ARG A 91 -7.46 5.87 17.23
CA ARG A 91 -8.42 6.48 18.15
C ARG A 91 -9.54 7.22 17.42
N GLU A 92 -9.26 7.78 16.26
CA GLU A 92 -10.18 8.62 15.49
C GLU A 92 -11.07 7.81 14.54
N ILE A 93 -10.49 6.78 13.90
CA ILE A 93 -11.22 5.95 12.94
C ILE A 93 -12.17 4.98 13.67
N PRO A 94 -13.43 4.86 13.21
CA PRO A 94 -14.36 3.89 13.76
C PRO A 94 -13.81 2.47 13.66
N GLN A 95 -13.83 1.71 14.77
CA GLN A 95 -13.44 0.31 14.78
C GLN A 95 -14.60 -0.55 14.28
N ILE A 96 -14.36 -1.37 13.27
CA ILE A 96 -15.36 -2.32 12.75
C ILE A 96 -15.23 -3.62 13.53
N ILE A 97 -16.35 -4.17 14.00
CA ILE A 97 -16.42 -5.46 14.68
C ILE A 97 -17.39 -6.35 13.91
N GLY A 98 -16.85 -7.26 13.13
CA GLY A 98 -17.58 -8.33 12.43
C GLY A 98 -17.72 -9.56 13.32
N ALA A 99 -18.93 -9.86 13.78
CA ALA A 99 -19.19 -10.97 14.71
C ALA A 99 -20.39 -11.80 14.26
N PHE A 100 -20.33 -13.13 14.53
CA PHE A 100 -21.42 -14.07 14.21
C PHE A 100 -22.59 -13.99 15.22
N ASN A 101 -22.31 -13.53 16.44
CA ASN A 101 -23.33 -13.46 17.50
C ASN A 101 -23.07 -12.28 18.45
N GLN A 102 -24.09 -11.95 19.26
CA GLN A 102 -24.03 -10.82 20.18
C GLN A 102 -23.01 -11.01 21.31
N LYS A 103 -22.78 -12.25 21.77
CA LYS A 103 -21.78 -12.56 22.82
C LYS A 103 -20.38 -12.18 22.36
N ALA A 104 -19.99 -12.67 21.17
CA ALA A 104 -18.70 -12.38 20.55
C ALA A 104 -18.52 -10.86 20.30
N PHE A 105 -19.55 -10.19 19.76
CA PHE A 105 -19.54 -8.75 19.57
C PHE A 105 -19.28 -8.01 20.89
N THR A 106 -20.01 -8.34 21.96
CA THR A 106 -19.89 -7.67 23.26
C THR A 106 -18.49 -7.86 23.87
N LYS A 107 -17.90 -9.07 23.73
CA LYS A 107 -16.52 -9.30 24.16
C LYS A 107 -15.51 -8.39 23.42
N ALA A 108 -15.62 -8.30 22.10
CA ALA A 108 -14.76 -7.44 21.30
C ALA A 108 -15.01 -5.94 21.58
N LEU A 109 -16.26 -5.54 21.73
CA LEU A 109 -16.65 -4.16 22.06
C LEU A 109 -15.96 -3.65 23.33
N LYS A 110 -15.87 -4.48 24.38
CA LYS A 110 -15.19 -4.12 25.66
C LYS A 110 -13.73 -3.72 25.46
N ILE A 111 -13.09 -4.20 24.40
CA ILE A 111 -11.70 -3.88 24.07
C ILE A 111 -11.64 -2.61 23.23
N PHE A 112 -12.34 -2.62 22.10
CA PHE A 112 -12.24 -1.55 21.11
C PHE A 112 -12.86 -0.23 21.54
N SER A 113 -13.87 -0.26 22.43
CA SER A 113 -14.42 0.97 23.02
C SER A 113 -13.44 1.70 23.94
N LYS A 114 -12.37 1.04 24.40
CA LYS A 114 -11.27 1.70 25.14
C LYS A 114 -10.27 2.40 24.22
N ILE A 115 -10.24 2.01 22.95
CA ILE A 115 -9.31 2.54 21.94
C ILE A 115 -9.97 3.66 21.13
N SER A 116 -11.18 3.42 20.64
CA SER A 116 -11.95 4.40 19.85
C SER A 116 -13.37 4.55 20.40
N LYS A 117 -13.84 5.78 20.43
CA LYS A 117 -15.23 6.09 20.83
C LYS A 117 -16.27 5.65 19.79
N LYS A 118 -15.83 5.33 18.58
CA LYS A 118 -16.71 4.97 17.47
C LYS A 118 -16.50 3.49 17.12
N VAL A 119 -17.57 2.70 17.22
CA VAL A 119 -17.59 1.29 16.86
C VAL A 119 -18.74 1.03 15.89
N VAL A 120 -18.45 0.28 14.83
CA VAL A 120 -19.43 -0.16 13.84
C VAL A 120 -19.60 -1.67 13.97
N LYS A 121 -20.85 -2.10 14.23
CA LYS A 121 -21.22 -3.52 14.25
C LYS A 121 -21.48 -3.98 12.81
N ALA A 122 -20.94 -5.15 12.47
CA ALA A 122 -21.10 -5.79 11.18
C ALA A 122 -21.15 -7.31 11.32
N THR A 123 -21.56 -8.01 10.27
CA THR A 123 -21.24 -9.43 10.11
C THR A 123 -19.77 -9.57 9.73
N PRO A 124 -19.13 -10.74 9.92
CA PRO A 124 -17.74 -10.94 9.54
C PRO A 124 -17.47 -10.66 8.06
N LEU A 125 -18.35 -11.11 7.17
CA LEU A 125 -18.20 -10.91 5.72
C LEU A 125 -18.33 -9.42 5.33
N GLU A 126 -19.28 -8.68 5.91
CA GLU A 126 -19.38 -7.23 5.70
C GLU A 126 -18.12 -6.50 6.15
N ALA A 127 -17.55 -6.89 7.28
CA ALA A 127 -16.31 -6.30 7.79
C ALA A 127 -15.10 -6.62 6.88
N GLU A 128 -14.98 -7.86 6.39
CA GLU A 128 -13.95 -8.28 5.44
C GLU A 128 -14.05 -7.50 4.13
N LEU A 129 -15.23 -7.48 3.51
CA LEU A 129 -15.46 -6.77 2.26
C LEU A 129 -15.25 -5.26 2.42
N SER A 130 -15.74 -4.65 3.51
CA SER A 130 -15.56 -3.21 3.72
C SER A 130 -14.09 -2.80 3.81
N LYS A 131 -13.23 -3.64 4.41
CA LYS A 131 -11.79 -3.41 4.44
C LYS A 131 -11.17 -3.46 3.04
N LEU A 132 -11.49 -4.51 2.29
CA LEU A 132 -10.96 -4.68 0.93
C LEU A 132 -11.49 -3.60 -0.02
N PHE A 133 -12.77 -3.23 0.08
CA PHE A 133 -13.36 -2.15 -0.73
C PHE A 133 -12.69 -0.81 -0.48
N CYS A 134 -12.42 -0.46 0.79
CA CYS A 134 -11.70 0.78 1.10
C CYS A 134 -10.31 0.83 0.46
N ASN A 135 -9.57 -0.26 0.47
CA ASN A 135 -8.24 -0.31 -0.12
C ASN A 135 -8.29 -0.35 -1.65
N ALA A 136 -9.19 -1.14 -2.25
CA ALA A 136 -9.39 -1.18 -3.69
C ALA A 136 -9.86 0.18 -4.23
N TYR A 137 -10.79 0.86 -3.56
CA TYR A 137 -11.23 2.20 -3.92
C TYR A 137 -10.05 3.18 -3.98
N ARG A 138 -9.21 3.21 -2.95
CA ARG A 138 -8.02 4.07 -2.92
C ARG A 138 -7.03 3.72 -4.03
N TYR A 139 -6.85 2.44 -4.33
CA TYR A 139 -5.96 1.99 -5.40
C TYR A 139 -6.45 2.45 -6.78
N ILE A 140 -7.77 2.41 -7.01
CA ILE A 140 -8.41 2.90 -8.22
C ILE A 140 -8.31 4.43 -8.33
N GLU A 141 -8.50 5.18 -7.23
CA GLU A 141 -8.32 6.64 -7.23
C GLU A 141 -6.91 7.05 -7.69
N PHE A 142 -5.88 6.34 -7.23
CA PHE A 142 -4.52 6.58 -7.71
C PHE A 142 -4.36 6.25 -9.19
N SER A 143 -4.97 5.17 -9.67
CA SER A 143 -4.90 4.81 -11.10
C SER A 143 -5.56 5.86 -12.00
N ILE A 144 -6.65 6.46 -11.57
CA ILE A 144 -7.29 7.57 -12.28
C ILE A 144 -6.30 8.73 -12.45
N SER A 145 -5.63 9.14 -11.38
CA SER A 145 -4.66 10.24 -11.44
C SER A 145 -3.44 9.90 -12.29
N ASN A 146 -2.96 8.67 -12.20
CA ASN A 146 -1.85 8.19 -13.03
C ASN A 146 -2.24 8.13 -14.51
N GLN A 147 -3.46 7.70 -14.83
CA GLN A 147 -3.96 7.70 -16.20
C GLN A 147 -4.09 9.14 -16.74
N PHE A 148 -4.60 10.08 -15.94
CA PHE A 148 -4.68 11.50 -16.32
C PHE A 148 -3.30 12.11 -16.50
N TYR A 149 -2.33 11.74 -15.68
CA TYR A 149 -0.93 12.13 -15.87
C TYR A 149 -0.42 11.66 -17.25
N LEU A 150 -0.59 10.38 -17.59
CA LEU A 150 -0.15 9.84 -18.89
C LEU A 150 -0.83 10.54 -20.08
N ILE A 151 -2.13 10.85 -19.98
CA ILE A 151 -2.88 11.60 -21.01
C ILE A 151 -2.33 13.03 -21.14
N SER A 152 -2.04 13.68 -20.01
CA SER A 152 -1.50 15.05 -20.02
C SER A 152 -0.11 15.11 -20.65
N GLU A 153 0.74 14.14 -20.32
CA GLU A 153 2.06 13.99 -20.94
C GLU A 153 1.96 13.77 -22.45
N ALA A 154 1.02 12.90 -22.90
CA ALA A 154 0.77 12.70 -24.33
C ALA A 154 0.24 13.94 -25.05
N ALA A 155 -0.44 14.83 -24.34
CA ALA A 155 -0.92 16.12 -24.86
C ALA A 155 0.13 17.25 -24.76
N GLY A 156 1.33 16.99 -24.23
CA GLY A 156 2.37 18.00 -24.02
C GLY A 156 2.06 19.01 -22.91
N ILE A 157 1.21 18.64 -21.94
CA ILE A 157 0.73 19.54 -20.88
C ILE A 157 1.19 19.02 -19.51
N ASP A 158 1.64 19.93 -18.65
CA ASP A 158 1.99 19.61 -17.27
C ASP A 158 0.74 19.22 -16.46
N PHE A 159 0.64 17.96 -16.08
CA PHE A 159 -0.48 17.43 -15.26
C PHE A 159 -0.69 18.24 -13.98
N LYS A 160 0.36 18.77 -13.38
CA LYS A 160 0.26 19.58 -12.16
C LYS A 160 -0.61 20.83 -12.35
N GLU A 161 -0.56 21.46 -13.53
CA GLU A 161 -1.40 22.63 -13.82
C GLU A 161 -2.86 22.20 -14.03
N ILE A 162 -3.09 21.10 -14.76
CA ILE A 162 -4.45 20.51 -14.91
C ILE A 162 -5.01 20.12 -13.54
N TYR A 163 -4.20 19.46 -12.71
CA TYR A 163 -4.59 19.02 -11.37
C TYR A 163 -5.04 20.19 -10.46
N LYS A 164 -4.33 21.33 -10.53
CA LYS A 164 -4.72 22.55 -9.82
C LYS A 164 -6.05 23.10 -10.31
N ILE A 165 -6.24 23.16 -11.63
CA ILE A 165 -7.48 23.65 -12.26
C ILE A 165 -8.64 22.76 -11.85
N MET A 166 -8.50 21.43 -11.93
CA MET A 166 -9.53 20.47 -11.55
C MET A 166 -10.00 20.62 -10.11
N LYS A 167 -9.09 20.98 -9.20
CA LYS A 167 -9.40 21.09 -7.76
C LYS A 167 -9.86 22.47 -7.32
N LYS A 168 -9.63 23.51 -8.15
CA LYS A 168 -9.93 24.88 -7.78
C LYS A 168 -11.44 25.09 -7.67
N ASP A 169 -11.91 25.32 -6.46
CA ASP A 169 -13.30 25.61 -6.13
C ASP A 169 -14.33 24.57 -6.65
N TYR A 170 -13.86 23.32 -6.88
CA TYR A 170 -14.69 22.22 -7.37
C TYR A 170 -14.70 21.06 -6.38
N SER A 171 -15.69 21.02 -5.52
CA SER A 171 -15.80 20.06 -4.40
C SER A 171 -15.78 18.61 -4.84
N ARG A 172 -16.30 18.26 -6.04
CA ARG A 172 -16.35 16.88 -6.54
C ARG A 172 -14.99 16.31 -6.88
N ALA A 173 -13.97 17.15 -7.15
CA ALA A 173 -12.60 16.74 -7.42
C ALA A 173 -11.64 17.05 -6.27
N SER A 174 -12.12 17.57 -5.14
CA SER A 174 -11.27 18.02 -4.02
C SER A 174 -10.36 16.94 -3.45
N ASN A 175 -10.83 15.70 -3.43
CA ASN A 175 -10.15 14.55 -2.80
C ASN A 175 -9.35 13.69 -3.78
N ILE A 176 -9.31 14.04 -5.09
CA ILE A 176 -8.51 13.27 -6.04
C ILE A 176 -7.03 13.29 -5.63
N PRO A 177 -6.34 12.15 -5.55
CA PRO A 177 -4.92 12.11 -5.20
C PRO A 177 -4.06 12.70 -6.33
N SER A 178 -2.80 13.06 -6.04
CA SER A 178 -1.82 13.36 -7.09
C SER A 178 -1.40 12.09 -7.83
N ALA A 179 -0.89 12.22 -9.05
CA ALA A 179 -0.20 11.13 -9.73
C ALA A 179 1.09 10.77 -9.00
N GLY A 180 1.61 9.58 -9.24
CA GLY A 180 2.87 9.10 -8.68
C GLY A 180 2.90 7.58 -8.48
N PHE A 181 3.99 7.07 -7.95
CA PHE A 181 4.17 5.64 -7.70
C PHE A 181 3.28 5.16 -6.55
N SER A 182 2.08 4.74 -6.89
CA SER A 182 1.08 4.22 -5.94
C SER A 182 1.32 2.74 -5.70
N ALA A 183 2.08 2.44 -4.68
CA ALA A 183 2.57 1.11 -4.39
C ALA A 183 2.37 0.74 -2.92
N GLY A 184 3.06 -0.32 -2.50
CA GLY A 184 3.11 -0.79 -1.14
C GLY A 184 2.28 -2.04 -0.90
N PRO A 185 2.53 -2.70 0.25
CA PRO A 185 2.09 -4.07 0.49
C PRO A 185 0.59 -4.26 0.73
N CYS A 186 -0.19 -3.18 0.72
CA CYS A 186 -1.60 -3.26 1.10
C CYS A 186 -2.57 -3.02 -0.06
N LEU A 187 -2.44 -1.89 -0.79
CA LEU A 187 -3.48 -1.51 -1.77
C LEU A 187 -3.56 -2.49 -2.94
N PHE A 188 -2.42 -2.80 -3.54
CA PHE A 188 -2.31 -3.78 -4.62
C PHE A 188 -2.83 -5.15 -4.17
N LYS A 189 -2.26 -5.68 -3.08
CA LYS A 189 -2.60 -7.00 -2.54
C LYS A 189 -4.09 -7.15 -2.23
N ASP A 190 -4.70 -6.18 -1.52
CA ASP A 190 -6.09 -6.25 -1.12
C ASP A 190 -7.03 -6.15 -2.35
N THR A 191 -6.63 -5.39 -3.38
CA THR A 191 -7.35 -5.32 -4.65
C THR A 191 -7.30 -6.66 -5.40
N MET A 192 -6.14 -7.34 -5.41
CA MET A 192 -6.00 -8.66 -6.04
C MET A 192 -6.73 -9.75 -5.26
N GLN A 193 -6.75 -9.70 -3.93
CA GLN A 193 -7.56 -10.60 -3.10
C GLN A 193 -9.05 -10.48 -3.43
N LEU A 194 -9.53 -9.26 -3.67
CA LEU A 194 -10.90 -9.01 -4.07
C LEU A 194 -11.19 -9.54 -5.48
N ALA A 195 -10.26 -9.34 -6.42
CA ALA A 195 -10.37 -9.85 -7.78
C ALA A 195 -10.42 -11.38 -7.80
N SER A 196 -9.54 -12.06 -7.06
CA SER A 196 -9.54 -13.51 -6.92
C SER A 196 -10.85 -14.04 -6.31
N PHE A 197 -11.38 -13.38 -5.28
CA PHE A 197 -12.67 -13.76 -4.68
C PHE A 197 -13.83 -13.64 -5.67
N PHE A 198 -13.82 -12.62 -6.52
CA PHE A 198 -14.83 -12.39 -7.56
C PHE A 198 -14.46 -13.05 -8.90
N LYS A 199 -13.81 -14.21 -8.86
CA LYS A 199 -13.44 -15.05 -10.02
C LYS A 199 -12.68 -14.29 -11.12
N ASN A 200 -11.88 -13.30 -10.74
CA ASN A 200 -11.15 -12.41 -11.63
C ASN A 200 -12.02 -11.54 -12.56
N GLU A 201 -13.27 -11.32 -12.21
CA GLU A 201 -14.20 -10.44 -12.94
C GLU A 201 -14.18 -8.99 -12.44
N PHE A 202 -13.32 -8.66 -11.48
CA PHE A 202 -13.13 -7.29 -10.97
C PHE A 202 -12.30 -6.44 -11.94
N SER A 203 -12.88 -6.09 -13.09
CA SER A 203 -12.20 -5.40 -14.19
C SER A 203 -11.59 -4.04 -13.77
N LEU A 204 -12.30 -3.23 -12.96
CA LEU A 204 -11.77 -1.95 -12.47
C LEU A 204 -10.49 -2.13 -11.65
N GLY A 205 -10.43 -3.14 -10.79
CA GLY A 205 -9.23 -3.43 -10.00
C GLY A 205 -8.06 -3.90 -10.86
N GLN A 206 -8.34 -4.72 -11.87
CA GLN A 206 -7.33 -5.20 -12.81
C GLN A 206 -6.79 -4.07 -13.69
N GLN A 207 -7.64 -3.19 -14.21
CA GLN A 207 -7.20 -2.00 -14.96
C GLN A 207 -6.41 -1.03 -14.07
N ALA A 208 -6.82 -0.84 -12.82
CA ALA A 208 -6.07 -0.04 -11.87
C ALA A 208 -4.66 -0.59 -11.63
N MET A 209 -4.52 -1.91 -11.54
CA MET A 209 -3.21 -2.57 -11.44
C MET A 209 -2.36 -2.29 -12.70
N LEU A 210 -2.91 -2.49 -13.89
CA LEU A 210 -2.17 -2.27 -15.13
C LEU A 210 -1.69 -0.81 -15.25
N VAL A 211 -2.49 0.16 -14.86
CA VAL A 211 -2.11 1.58 -14.88
C VAL A 211 -1.04 1.89 -13.84
N ASN A 212 -1.24 1.50 -12.59
CA ASN A 212 -0.31 1.84 -11.50
C ASN A 212 1.04 1.14 -11.65
N GLU A 213 1.03 -0.16 -11.94
CA GLU A 213 2.25 -0.94 -12.17
C GLU A 213 2.92 -0.59 -13.50
N GLY A 214 2.12 -0.26 -14.52
CA GLY A 214 2.57 0.13 -15.84
C GLY A 214 3.22 1.52 -15.90
N LEU A 215 2.93 2.41 -14.94
CA LEU A 215 3.54 3.75 -14.90
C LEU A 215 5.07 3.70 -14.93
N VAL A 216 5.67 2.72 -14.25
CA VAL A 216 7.12 2.51 -14.24
C VAL A 216 7.64 2.16 -15.64
N LEU A 217 6.92 1.33 -16.38
CA LEU A 217 7.29 0.93 -17.75
C LEU A 217 7.17 2.12 -18.70
N SER A 218 6.03 2.81 -18.68
CA SER A 218 5.83 4.01 -19.50
C SER A 218 6.88 5.08 -19.23
N LEU A 219 7.28 5.26 -17.97
CA LEU A 219 8.33 6.20 -17.62
C LEU A 219 9.69 5.77 -18.17
N SER A 220 10.07 4.49 -18.03
CA SER A 220 11.34 3.98 -18.55
C SER A 220 11.42 4.06 -20.07
N GLU A 221 10.34 3.77 -20.79
CA GLU A 221 10.25 3.88 -22.25
C GLU A 221 10.44 5.35 -22.68
N LYS A 222 9.74 6.28 -22.06
CA LYS A 222 9.89 7.71 -22.36
C LYS A 222 11.30 8.25 -22.08
N ILE A 223 11.96 7.75 -21.04
CA ILE A 223 13.37 8.09 -20.79
C ILE A 223 14.24 7.60 -21.94
N ALA A 224 14.06 6.36 -22.38
CA ALA A 224 14.84 5.79 -23.47
C ALA A 224 14.59 6.48 -24.83
N GLU A 225 13.36 6.95 -25.09
CA GLU A 225 13.02 7.72 -26.28
C GLU A 225 13.68 9.11 -26.33
N ASN A 226 13.85 9.75 -25.17
CA ASN A 226 14.31 11.13 -25.09
C ASN A 226 15.81 11.27 -24.75
N PHE A 227 16.45 10.21 -24.28
CA PHE A 227 17.85 10.22 -23.84
C PHE A 227 18.60 8.98 -24.33
N ASP A 228 19.88 9.14 -24.66
CA ASP A 228 20.79 8.00 -24.83
C ASP A 228 21.14 7.41 -23.46
N ILE A 229 20.23 6.56 -22.98
CA ILE A 229 20.24 6.02 -21.62
C ILE A 229 21.54 5.24 -21.33
N SER A 230 22.16 4.63 -22.35
CA SER A 230 23.40 3.86 -22.22
C SER A 230 24.61 4.69 -21.78
N LYS A 231 24.51 6.02 -21.93
CA LYS A 231 25.55 6.98 -21.51
C LYS A 231 25.24 7.66 -20.19
N LEU A 232 24.05 7.45 -19.62
CA LEU A 232 23.58 8.18 -18.44
C LEU A 232 23.82 7.43 -17.14
N ASN A 233 24.29 8.17 -16.14
CA ASN A 233 24.12 7.82 -14.73
C ASN A 233 22.77 8.40 -14.27
N ILE A 234 21.85 7.55 -13.87
CA ILE A 234 20.49 7.93 -13.42
C ILE A 234 20.43 7.82 -11.91
N GLY A 235 19.98 8.89 -11.24
CA GLY A 235 19.80 8.95 -9.79
C GLY A 235 18.33 8.83 -9.40
N LEU A 236 17.99 7.82 -8.58
CA LEU A 236 16.67 7.63 -8.03
C LEU A 236 16.61 8.21 -6.61
N LEU A 237 15.68 9.14 -6.39
CA LEU A 237 15.48 9.84 -5.14
C LEU A 237 14.24 9.29 -4.41
N GLY A 238 14.45 8.51 -3.35
CA GLY A 238 13.41 7.85 -2.57
C GLY A 238 13.14 6.42 -3.04
N MET A 239 13.46 5.46 -2.18
CA MET A 239 13.32 4.03 -2.45
C MET A 239 12.18 3.39 -1.67
N ALA A 240 11.67 4.07 -0.62
CA ALA A 240 10.48 3.63 0.09
C ALA A 240 9.23 3.65 -0.80
N PHE A 241 8.22 2.82 -0.48
CA PHE A 241 6.98 2.79 -1.27
C PHE A 241 6.11 4.04 -1.12
N LYS A 242 6.37 4.87 -0.11
CA LYS A 242 5.68 6.15 0.12
C LYS A 242 6.56 7.17 0.81
N ALA A 243 6.12 8.42 0.80
CA ALA A 243 6.79 9.52 1.49
C ALA A 243 6.95 9.27 3.00
N ASP A 244 8.07 9.74 3.55
CA ASP A 244 8.39 9.75 4.99
C ASP A 244 8.24 8.37 5.67
N SER A 245 8.64 7.30 4.97
CA SER A 245 8.62 5.90 5.42
C SER A 245 9.95 5.23 5.13
N ASP A 246 10.29 4.21 5.89
CA ASP A 246 11.43 3.31 5.70
C ASP A 246 11.05 1.97 5.03
N ASP A 247 9.78 1.77 4.73
CA ASP A 247 9.24 0.52 4.20
C ASP A 247 9.42 0.43 2.68
N ILE A 248 10.17 -0.57 2.23
CA ILE A 248 10.48 -0.79 0.81
C ILE A 248 9.61 -1.87 0.15
N ARG A 249 8.71 -2.51 0.90
CA ARG A 249 7.91 -3.62 0.38
C ARG A 249 7.04 -3.15 -0.78
N ASP A 250 7.09 -3.90 -1.88
CA ASP A 250 6.36 -3.61 -3.12
C ASP A 250 6.54 -2.17 -3.65
N SER A 251 7.70 -1.57 -3.37
CA SER A 251 8.02 -0.23 -3.86
C SER A 251 8.29 -0.25 -5.36
N LEU A 252 7.56 0.57 -6.10
CA LEU A 252 7.76 0.77 -7.54
C LEU A 252 9.11 1.43 -7.87
N SER A 253 9.75 2.08 -6.90
CA SER A 253 11.12 2.62 -7.07
C SER A 253 12.13 1.50 -7.35
N TYR A 254 12.01 0.34 -6.68
CA TYR A 254 12.86 -0.82 -6.96
C TYR A 254 12.53 -1.49 -8.29
N LYS A 255 11.27 -1.49 -8.70
CA LYS A 255 10.86 -1.98 -10.03
C LYS A 255 11.46 -1.10 -11.13
N LEU A 256 11.40 0.23 -10.96
CA LEU A 256 12.03 1.18 -11.86
C LEU A 256 13.57 1.01 -11.90
N LYS A 257 14.21 0.85 -10.74
CA LYS A 257 15.64 0.58 -10.63
C LYS A 257 16.02 -0.62 -11.51
N LYS A 258 15.39 -1.78 -11.31
CA LYS A 258 15.64 -3.00 -12.07
C LYS A 258 15.46 -2.81 -13.59
N LYS A 259 14.43 -2.05 -13.99
CA LYS A 259 14.17 -1.78 -15.40
C LYS A 259 15.26 -0.90 -16.01
N LEU A 260 15.67 0.15 -15.32
CA LEU A 260 16.71 1.07 -15.80
C LEU A 260 18.12 0.45 -15.78
N GLU A 261 18.41 -0.48 -14.87
CA GLU A 261 19.70 -1.18 -14.80
C GLU A 261 19.99 -2.05 -16.04
N ILE A 262 18.97 -2.36 -16.86
CA ILE A 262 19.16 -3.13 -18.11
C ILE A 262 19.91 -2.29 -19.15
N ASP A 263 19.56 -1.01 -19.29
CA ASP A 263 19.98 -0.19 -20.41
C ASP A 263 20.85 1.01 -20.01
N ALA A 264 20.74 1.47 -18.76
CA ALA A 264 21.48 2.65 -18.28
C ALA A 264 22.94 2.33 -17.98
N LYS A 265 23.83 3.32 -18.21
CA LYS A 265 25.26 3.20 -17.82
C LYS A 265 25.40 2.85 -16.34
N LYS A 266 24.64 3.50 -15.47
CA LYS A 266 24.60 3.24 -14.03
C LYS A 266 23.33 3.78 -13.41
N VAL A 267 22.74 3.05 -12.45
CA VAL A 267 21.64 3.52 -11.62
C VAL A 267 22.15 3.74 -10.19
N LEU A 268 21.95 4.93 -9.64
CA LEU A 268 22.36 5.34 -8.32
C LEU A 268 21.11 5.59 -7.47
N THR A 269 21.08 5.12 -6.24
CA THR A 269 19.88 5.18 -5.40
C THR A 269 20.16 5.84 -4.06
N THR A 270 19.20 6.59 -3.55
CA THR A 270 19.26 7.23 -2.23
C THR A 270 17.90 7.28 -1.58
N ASP A 271 17.87 7.15 -0.25
CA ASP A 271 16.67 7.34 0.56
C ASP A 271 17.08 7.81 1.96
N PRO A 272 16.42 8.83 2.55
CA PRO A 272 16.78 9.35 3.88
C PRO A 272 16.32 8.43 5.04
N TYR A 273 15.34 7.56 4.81
CA TYR A 273 14.70 6.75 5.87
C TYR A 273 15.05 5.28 5.79
N VAL A 274 15.23 4.72 4.60
CA VAL A 274 15.54 3.30 4.37
C VAL A 274 16.94 3.00 4.90
N LYS A 275 17.06 1.97 5.77
CA LYS A 275 18.33 1.55 6.39
C LYS A 275 18.72 0.12 6.03
N ILE A 276 17.77 -0.67 5.54
CA ILE A 276 17.97 -2.10 5.26
C ILE A 276 18.64 -2.37 3.90
N ASP A 277 18.71 -1.37 3.01
CA ASP A 277 19.40 -1.47 1.72
C ASP A 277 20.78 -0.81 1.83
N GLU A 278 21.82 -1.63 1.95
CA GLU A 278 23.22 -1.21 2.09
C GLU A 278 23.79 -0.57 0.81
N ASN A 279 23.11 -0.68 -0.32
CA ASN A 279 23.55 -0.11 -1.60
C ASN A 279 23.11 1.36 -1.77
N LEU A 280 22.36 1.91 -0.82
CA LEU A 280 21.96 3.31 -0.88
C LEU A 280 23.15 4.23 -0.65
N MET A 281 23.22 5.27 -1.47
CA MET A 281 24.30 6.26 -1.41
C MET A 281 23.82 7.55 -0.74
N PRO A 282 24.75 8.35 -0.19
CA PRO A 282 24.43 9.70 0.29
C PRO A 282 23.80 10.56 -0.80
N LEU A 283 22.75 11.32 -0.46
CA LEU A 283 21.98 12.15 -1.40
C LEU A 283 22.88 13.05 -2.27
N ASN A 284 23.85 13.75 -1.64
CA ASN A 284 24.76 14.65 -2.34
C ASN A 284 25.63 13.92 -3.37
N GLU A 285 26.02 12.69 -3.10
CA GLU A 285 26.77 11.86 -4.05
C GLU A 285 25.92 11.46 -5.23
N VAL A 286 24.68 11.01 -4.98
CA VAL A 286 23.74 10.66 -6.06
C VAL A 286 23.50 11.88 -6.96
N ILE A 287 23.20 13.05 -6.38
CA ILE A 287 23.01 14.27 -7.17
C ILE A 287 24.25 14.61 -8.00
N ASN A 288 25.46 14.55 -7.40
CA ASN A 288 26.69 14.92 -8.08
C ASN A 288 27.03 13.98 -9.24
N LYS A 289 26.88 12.66 -9.02
CA LYS A 289 27.29 11.61 -9.97
C LYS A 289 26.27 11.33 -11.06
N SER A 290 25.01 11.79 -10.92
CA SER A 290 23.93 11.54 -11.89
C SER A 290 23.92 12.58 -13.00
N ASN A 291 23.49 12.16 -14.19
CA ASN A 291 23.17 13.02 -15.33
C ASN A 291 21.68 13.39 -15.35
N LEU A 292 20.82 12.46 -14.93
CA LEU A 292 19.37 12.59 -14.81
C LEU A 292 18.94 12.13 -13.42
N LEU A 293 17.99 12.84 -12.81
CA LEU A 293 17.40 12.49 -11.53
C LEU A 293 15.93 12.12 -11.69
N ILE A 294 15.43 11.17 -10.90
CA ILE A 294 14.01 10.77 -10.88
C ILE A 294 13.53 10.80 -9.43
N LEU A 295 12.47 11.55 -9.16
CA LEU A 295 11.83 11.56 -7.85
C LEU A 295 10.86 10.37 -7.76
N CYS A 296 11.25 9.33 -7.03
CA CYS A 296 10.46 8.11 -6.86
C CYS A 296 9.57 8.13 -5.62
N ALA A 297 10.02 8.71 -4.50
CA ALA A 297 9.20 8.94 -3.31
C ALA A 297 9.30 10.40 -2.86
N PRO A 298 8.17 11.13 -2.65
CA PRO A 298 8.16 12.55 -2.37
C PRO A 298 8.37 12.85 -0.88
N HIS A 299 9.54 12.47 -0.34
CA HIS A 299 9.88 12.74 1.05
C HIS A 299 9.94 14.24 1.35
N LYS A 300 9.44 14.66 2.51
CA LYS A 300 9.46 16.09 2.90
C LYS A 300 10.85 16.70 2.87
N SER A 301 11.89 15.90 3.18
CA SER A 301 13.30 16.30 3.11
C SER A 301 13.74 16.72 1.70
N TYR A 302 13.08 16.23 0.65
CA TYR A 302 13.41 16.58 -0.74
C TYR A 302 12.76 17.87 -1.25
N LYS A 303 11.79 18.44 -0.53
CA LYS A 303 11.01 19.59 -1.01
C LYS A 303 11.85 20.79 -1.42
N LYS A 304 13.00 21.00 -0.76
CA LYS A 304 13.91 22.13 -0.97
C LYS A 304 15.34 21.70 -1.31
N ILE A 305 15.53 20.50 -1.88
CA ILE A 305 16.87 20.04 -2.25
C ILE A 305 17.46 20.88 -3.38
N ASN A 306 18.78 21.09 -3.32
CA ASN A 306 19.52 21.71 -4.40
C ASN A 306 19.92 20.63 -5.43
N LEU A 307 19.25 20.61 -6.57
CA LEU A 307 19.51 19.68 -7.67
C LEU A 307 20.72 20.04 -8.52
N LYS A 308 21.44 21.13 -8.20
CA LYS A 308 22.63 21.62 -8.91
C LYS A 308 22.42 21.78 -10.43
N GLY A 309 21.23 22.22 -10.84
CA GLY A 309 20.87 22.39 -12.25
C GLY A 309 20.65 21.09 -13.02
N LYS A 310 20.70 19.93 -12.38
CA LYS A 310 20.45 18.64 -13.02
C LYS A 310 19.01 18.52 -13.51
N PRO A 311 18.77 17.90 -14.68
CA PRO A 311 17.42 17.57 -15.12
C PRO A 311 16.79 16.55 -14.15
N VAL A 312 15.50 16.71 -13.87
CA VAL A 312 14.74 15.86 -12.97
C VAL A 312 13.39 15.49 -13.57
N ILE A 313 12.99 14.25 -13.35
CA ILE A 313 11.65 13.75 -13.65
C ILE A 313 10.89 13.69 -12.33
N ASP A 314 9.79 14.43 -12.24
CA ASP A 314 8.96 14.55 -11.04
C ASP A 314 7.49 14.28 -11.37
N VAL A 315 7.12 12.99 -11.42
CA VAL A 315 5.74 12.54 -11.66
C VAL A 315 4.77 13.07 -10.60
N TRP A 316 5.27 13.27 -9.36
CA TRP A 316 4.47 13.76 -8.25
C TRP A 316 4.13 15.26 -8.32
N GLY A 317 4.86 16.02 -9.14
CA GLY A 317 4.80 17.46 -9.11
C GLY A 317 5.17 18.07 -7.76
N PHE A 318 6.02 17.38 -6.99
CA PHE A 318 6.36 17.70 -5.60
C PHE A 318 7.44 18.73 -5.44
N LEU A 319 8.44 18.73 -6.35
CA LEU A 319 9.59 19.64 -6.27
C LEU A 319 9.19 21.07 -6.62
N SER A 320 9.77 22.03 -5.90
CA SER A 320 9.47 23.46 -6.09
C SER A 320 10.13 24.06 -7.34
N ASN A 321 11.22 23.46 -7.80
CA ASN A 321 12.04 24.00 -8.89
C ASN A 321 11.58 23.50 -10.26
N LYS A 322 10.69 24.26 -10.91
CA LYS A 322 10.12 23.94 -12.23
C LYS A 322 11.13 24.00 -13.38
N LYS A 323 12.25 24.75 -13.23
CA LYS A 323 13.21 24.99 -14.32
C LYS A 323 13.96 23.74 -14.77
N ASN A 324 14.09 22.76 -13.90
CA ASN A 324 14.87 21.54 -14.14
C ASN A 324 13.99 20.31 -14.41
N ASN A 325 12.66 20.46 -14.41
CA ASN A 325 11.76 19.34 -14.64
C ASN A 325 11.77 18.98 -16.13
N CYS A 326 12.14 17.75 -16.43
CA CYS A 326 12.04 17.19 -17.78
C CYS A 326 10.56 17.02 -18.13
N LYS A 327 10.17 17.62 -19.22
CA LYS A 327 8.91 17.36 -19.90
C LYS A 327 9.23 16.47 -21.10
N PHE A 328 8.48 15.41 -21.27
CA PHE A 328 8.71 14.46 -22.37
C PHE A 328 8.04 14.91 -23.69
N PHE A 329 7.37 16.07 -23.69
CA PHE A 329 6.68 16.59 -24.87
C PHE A 329 6.79 18.11 -24.96
#